data_c228e6926de2365c4e97701a18deb1a3
#
_entry.id   c228e6926de2365c4e97701a18deb1a3
#
_cell.length_a   1.000
_cell.length_b   1.000
_cell.length_c   1.000
_cell.angle_alpha   90.00
_cell.angle_beta   90.00
_cell.angle_gamma   90.00
#
_symmetry.space_group_name_H-M   'P 1'
#
loop_
_entity.id
_entity.type
_entity.pdbx_description
1 polymer ?
#
loop_
_entity_poly.entity_id
_entity_poly.type
_entity_poly.pdbx_seq_one_letter_code
_entity_poly.pdbx_strand_id
1 'polypeptide(L)'
;MYVRSIWSLLGRRTTRAIVLVCVADGLVGISYGAVAVHSGLQPWVVLALALLVLAGASEILFVGVVAAGGSPLTAALAGLLVNARHLPFGLAIHEVVGTGWRRILGTHLLNDESVVFALDQDTLDRKRAAFWACGLGILLCWPAGAALGAFAGSVIEDTDAFGLDAMFPAVLLALIFPALRERRTRRAALVGAVVAVAATPFLPAGVPVLLSLVGLLLGFGRRRQTKQVAS
;
A
#
# COMPACT_ATOMS: atom_id res chain seq x y z
N MET A 1 -17.45 -25.73 -22.91
CA MET A 1 -16.75 -24.46 -22.67
C MET A 1 -15.63 -24.73 -21.64
N TYR A 2 -14.39 -24.96 -22.11
CA TYR A 2 -13.24 -25.24 -21.22
C TYR A 2 -12.97 -23.99 -20.38
N VAL A 3 -13.16 -24.09 -19.06
CA VAL A 3 -12.68 -23.08 -18.11
C VAL A 3 -11.15 -23.12 -18.17
N ARG A 4 -10.54 -22.24 -18.98
CA ARG A 4 -9.09 -22.06 -18.95
C ARG A 4 -8.71 -21.66 -17.53
N SER A 5 -7.87 -22.45 -16.90
CA SER A 5 -7.31 -22.13 -15.58
C SER A 5 -6.66 -20.73 -15.63
N ILE A 6 -6.88 -19.91 -14.61
CA ILE A 6 -6.24 -18.57 -14.46
C ILE A 6 -4.73 -18.67 -14.73
N TRP A 7 -4.11 -19.74 -14.24
CA TRP A 7 -2.68 -20.01 -14.40
C TRP A 7 -2.24 -20.27 -15.85
N SER A 8 -3.11 -20.88 -16.67
CA SER A 8 -2.81 -21.12 -18.09
C SER A 8 -2.90 -19.84 -18.93
N LEU A 9 -3.66 -18.83 -18.48
CA LEU A 9 -3.78 -17.54 -19.13
C LEU A 9 -2.56 -16.64 -18.87
N LEU A 10 -1.97 -16.70 -17.67
CA LEU A 10 -0.93 -15.77 -17.23
C LEU A 10 0.48 -16.15 -17.72
N GLY A 11 0.74 -17.42 -17.97
CA GLY A 11 2.08 -17.90 -18.26
C GLY A 11 3.02 -17.93 -17.04
N ARG A 12 4.09 -18.70 -17.12
CA ARG A 12 4.99 -18.98 -15.98
C ARG A 12 5.66 -17.73 -15.41
N ARG A 13 6.05 -16.76 -16.26
CA ARG A 13 6.76 -15.55 -15.82
C ARG A 13 5.86 -14.68 -14.94
N THR A 14 4.66 -14.36 -15.41
CA THR A 14 3.70 -13.52 -14.67
C THR A 14 3.25 -14.22 -13.38
N THR A 15 2.94 -15.52 -13.45
CA THR A 15 2.57 -16.30 -12.26
C THR A 15 3.66 -16.27 -11.20
N ARG A 16 4.93 -16.50 -11.59
CA ARG A 16 6.06 -16.45 -10.65
C ARG A 16 6.23 -15.06 -10.04
N ALA A 17 6.07 -14.01 -10.85
CA ALA A 17 6.16 -12.63 -10.36
C ALA A 17 5.06 -12.33 -9.33
N ILE A 18 3.80 -12.73 -9.59
CA ILE A 18 2.69 -12.58 -8.65
C ILE A 18 2.98 -13.32 -7.34
N VAL A 19 3.40 -14.58 -7.40
CA VAL A 19 3.72 -15.36 -6.19
C VAL A 19 4.83 -14.70 -5.38
N LEU A 20 5.88 -14.23 -6.03
CA LEU A 20 6.99 -13.55 -5.34
C LEU A 20 6.54 -12.26 -4.65
N VAL A 21 5.68 -11.47 -5.30
CA VAL A 21 5.12 -10.25 -4.70
C VAL A 21 4.22 -10.60 -3.52
N CYS A 22 3.31 -11.55 -3.65
CA CYS A 22 2.45 -11.97 -2.54
C CYS A 22 3.25 -12.49 -1.33
N VAL A 23 4.32 -13.25 -1.57
CA VAL A 23 5.22 -13.71 -0.49
C VAL A 23 5.95 -12.53 0.14
N ALA A 24 6.45 -11.58 -0.66
CA ALA A 24 7.09 -10.37 -0.16
C ALA A 24 6.14 -9.54 0.71
N ASP A 25 4.88 -9.36 0.27
CA ASP A 25 3.85 -8.68 1.06
C ASP A 25 3.57 -9.42 2.38
N GLY A 26 3.51 -10.75 2.35
CA GLY A 26 3.40 -11.55 3.58
C GLY A 26 4.56 -11.33 4.56
N LEU A 27 5.79 -11.23 4.05
CA LEU A 27 6.96 -10.92 4.88
C LEU A 27 6.90 -9.50 5.46
N VAL A 28 6.47 -8.52 4.66
CA VAL A 28 6.22 -7.15 5.14
C VAL A 28 5.09 -7.16 6.18
N GLY A 29 4.05 -7.96 5.95
CA GLY A 29 2.94 -8.17 6.89
C GLY A 29 3.40 -8.67 8.26
N ILE A 30 4.43 -9.55 8.32
CA ILE A 30 5.01 -9.99 9.60
C ILE A 30 5.58 -8.78 10.36
N SER A 31 6.35 -7.93 9.70
CA SER A 31 6.90 -6.73 10.32
C SER A 31 5.82 -5.76 10.76
N TYR A 32 4.80 -5.54 9.90
CA TYR A 32 3.65 -4.72 10.23
C TYR A 32 2.93 -5.21 11.50
N GLY A 33 2.63 -6.51 11.57
CA GLY A 33 1.95 -7.10 12.72
C GLY A 33 2.73 -6.97 14.02
N ALA A 34 4.05 -7.27 13.99
CA ALA A 34 4.91 -7.16 15.15
C ALA A 34 5.03 -5.72 15.66
N VAL A 35 5.31 -4.76 14.77
CA VAL A 35 5.42 -3.34 15.12
C VAL A 35 4.09 -2.79 15.64
N ALA A 36 2.97 -3.17 15.02
CA ALA A 36 1.66 -2.71 15.44
C ALA A 36 1.32 -3.12 16.88
N VAL A 37 1.57 -4.38 17.24
CA VAL A 37 1.35 -4.88 18.60
C VAL A 37 2.32 -4.24 19.58
N HIS A 38 3.60 -4.14 19.23
CA HIS A 38 4.61 -3.45 20.05
C HIS A 38 4.25 -1.97 20.31
N SER A 39 3.59 -1.32 19.34
CA SER A 39 3.06 0.05 19.48
C SER A 39 1.78 0.15 20.33
N GLY A 40 1.35 -0.94 20.95
CA GLY A 40 0.19 -0.98 21.84
C GLY A 40 -1.16 -1.29 21.17
N LEU A 41 -1.19 -1.62 19.87
CA LEU A 41 -2.42 -2.07 19.23
C LEU A 41 -2.76 -3.50 19.66
N GLN A 42 -4.05 -3.72 19.90
CA GLN A 42 -4.53 -5.09 20.18
C GLN A 42 -4.39 -5.97 18.92
N PRO A 43 -3.96 -7.24 19.04
CA PRO A 43 -3.75 -8.12 17.87
C PRO A 43 -4.98 -8.24 16.95
N TRP A 44 -6.18 -8.24 17.51
CA TRP A 44 -7.42 -8.30 16.72
C TRP A 44 -7.63 -7.03 15.87
N VAL A 45 -7.17 -5.84 16.34
CA VAL A 45 -7.24 -4.58 15.56
C VAL A 45 -6.33 -4.68 14.36
N VAL A 46 -5.11 -5.21 14.56
CA VAL A 46 -4.14 -5.43 13.47
C VAL A 46 -4.73 -6.33 12.40
N LEU A 47 -5.35 -7.45 12.82
CA LEU A 47 -6.00 -8.39 11.88
C LEU A 47 -7.22 -7.78 11.20
N ALA A 48 -8.03 -7.01 11.93
CA ALA A 48 -9.18 -6.32 11.37
C ALA A 48 -8.75 -5.31 10.28
N LEU A 49 -7.69 -4.53 10.53
CA LEU A 49 -7.12 -3.63 9.54
C LEU A 49 -6.62 -4.41 8.32
N ALA A 50 -5.80 -5.45 8.52
CA ALA A 50 -5.23 -6.25 7.44
C ALA A 50 -6.29 -6.94 6.57
N LEU A 51 -7.44 -7.32 7.14
CA LEU A 51 -8.53 -7.96 6.42
C LEU A 51 -9.50 -6.97 5.79
N LEU A 52 -9.84 -5.89 6.48
CA LEU A 52 -10.91 -4.96 6.06
C LEU A 52 -10.41 -3.78 5.25
N VAL A 53 -9.18 -3.32 5.50
CA VAL A 53 -8.55 -2.22 4.73
C VAL A 53 -7.76 -2.78 3.56
N LEU A 54 -6.96 -3.81 3.77
CA LEU A 54 -6.15 -4.52 2.77
C LEU A 54 -5.30 -3.56 1.91
N ALA A 55 -4.71 -2.57 2.55
CA ALA A 55 -3.93 -1.51 1.90
C ALA A 55 -2.71 -1.17 2.75
N GLY A 56 -1.67 -2.00 2.68
CA GLY A 56 -0.50 -2.00 3.54
C GLY A 56 0.07 -0.62 3.88
N ALA A 57 0.26 0.25 2.87
CA ALA A 57 0.80 1.60 3.11
C ALA A 57 -0.07 2.46 4.04
N SER A 58 -1.40 2.37 3.96
CA SER A 58 -2.30 3.13 4.85
C SER A 58 -2.36 2.53 6.25
N GLU A 59 -2.29 1.21 6.36
CA GLU A 59 -2.24 0.50 7.63
C GLU A 59 -0.93 0.79 8.37
N ILE A 60 0.18 0.73 7.65
CA ILE A 60 1.52 1.09 8.15
C ILE A 60 1.52 2.55 8.65
N LEU A 61 0.95 3.48 7.86
CA LEU A 61 0.86 4.88 8.27
C LEU A 61 -0.03 5.05 9.51
N PHE A 62 -1.15 4.33 9.57
CA PHE A 62 -2.04 4.33 10.75
C PHE A 62 -1.28 3.94 12.01
N VAL A 63 -0.56 2.81 11.97
CA VAL A 63 0.27 2.34 13.08
C VAL A 63 1.33 3.36 13.44
N GLY A 64 2.04 3.93 12.46
CA GLY A 64 3.08 4.92 12.69
C GLY A 64 2.58 6.19 13.39
N VAL A 65 1.39 6.68 13.01
CA VAL A 65 0.76 7.85 13.67
C VAL A 65 0.36 7.51 15.11
N VAL A 66 -0.21 6.33 15.35
CA VAL A 66 -0.60 5.89 16.70
C VAL A 66 0.63 5.68 17.58
N ALA A 67 1.68 5.03 17.06
CA ALA A 67 2.95 4.81 17.75
C ALA A 67 3.64 6.12 18.16
N ALA A 68 3.48 7.17 17.33
CA ALA A 68 3.98 8.51 17.65
C ALA A 68 3.08 9.29 18.64
N GLY A 69 2.04 8.66 19.24
CA GLY A 69 1.11 9.30 20.17
C GLY A 69 -0.02 10.08 19.50
N GLY A 70 -0.23 9.92 18.19
CA GLY A 70 -1.35 10.53 17.47
C GLY A 70 -2.68 9.86 17.77
N SER A 71 -3.79 10.62 17.59
CA SER A 71 -5.11 10.05 17.80
C SER A 71 -5.47 9.03 16.71
N PRO A 72 -6.26 7.98 17.00
CA PRO A 72 -6.75 7.05 15.99
C PRO A 72 -7.52 7.73 14.85
N LEU A 73 -8.23 8.82 15.14
CA LEU A 73 -8.94 9.60 14.12
C LEU A 73 -7.96 10.25 13.14
N THR A 74 -6.90 10.89 13.65
CA THR A 74 -5.86 11.50 12.80
C THR A 74 -5.16 10.45 11.96
N ALA A 75 -4.87 9.29 12.56
CA ALA A 75 -4.29 8.14 11.88
C ALA A 75 -5.19 7.63 10.74
N ALA A 76 -6.50 7.50 11.01
CA ALA A 76 -7.48 7.08 10.01
C ALA A 76 -7.60 8.08 8.86
N LEU A 77 -7.63 9.38 9.14
CA LEU A 77 -7.66 10.43 8.11
C LEU A 77 -6.41 10.40 7.24
N ALA A 78 -5.23 10.21 7.84
CA ALA A 78 -3.98 10.05 7.10
C ALA A 78 -4.02 8.79 6.20
N GLY A 79 -4.50 7.67 6.71
CA GLY A 79 -4.69 6.44 5.95
C GLY A 79 -5.67 6.60 4.79
N LEU A 80 -6.83 7.23 5.01
CA LEU A 80 -7.81 7.53 3.96
C LEU A 80 -7.21 8.39 2.85
N LEU A 81 -6.40 9.35 3.21
CA LEU A 81 -5.73 10.22 2.24
C LEU A 81 -4.75 9.44 1.37
N VAL A 82 -3.95 8.56 1.96
CA VAL A 82 -3.06 7.66 1.20
C VAL A 82 -3.88 6.74 0.29
N ASN A 83 -5.02 6.25 0.77
CA ASN A 83 -5.92 5.38 0.00
C ASN A 83 -6.70 6.11 -1.11
N ALA A 84 -6.71 7.44 -1.14
CA ALA A 84 -7.30 8.21 -2.25
C ALA A 84 -6.68 7.84 -3.62
N ARG A 85 -5.46 7.27 -3.64
CA ARG A 85 -4.83 6.73 -4.86
C ARG A 85 -5.62 5.59 -5.51
N HIS A 86 -6.45 4.88 -4.76
CA HIS A 86 -7.30 3.81 -5.30
C HIS A 86 -8.42 4.34 -6.21
N LEU A 87 -8.80 5.62 -6.11
CA LEU A 87 -9.79 6.22 -7.01
C LEU A 87 -9.34 6.18 -8.48
N PRO A 88 -8.17 6.75 -8.87
CA PRO A 88 -7.68 6.63 -10.25
C PRO A 88 -7.40 5.18 -10.65
N PHE A 89 -6.97 4.32 -9.73
CA PHE A 89 -6.77 2.90 -10.02
C PHE A 89 -8.07 2.20 -10.39
N GLY A 90 -9.13 2.41 -9.61
CA GLY A 90 -10.45 1.85 -9.91
C GLY A 90 -11.01 2.32 -11.26
N LEU A 91 -10.76 3.57 -11.63
CA LEU A 91 -11.12 4.09 -12.96
C LEU A 91 -10.32 3.42 -14.07
N ALA A 92 -9.03 3.19 -13.86
CA ALA A 92 -8.14 2.60 -14.87
C ALA A 92 -8.46 1.12 -15.16
N ILE A 93 -9.01 0.38 -14.17
CA ILE A 93 -9.29 -1.06 -14.30
C ILE A 93 -10.77 -1.40 -14.10
N HIS A 94 -11.69 -0.45 -14.31
CA HIS A 94 -13.12 -0.62 -14.05
C HIS A 94 -13.75 -1.85 -14.77
N GLU A 95 -13.25 -2.21 -15.97
CA GLU A 95 -13.67 -3.38 -16.73
C GLU A 95 -13.13 -4.71 -16.16
N VAL A 96 -12.08 -4.63 -15.34
CA VAL A 96 -11.38 -5.79 -14.79
C VAL A 96 -12.02 -6.24 -13.48
N VAL A 97 -12.46 -5.29 -12.66
CA VAL A 97 -12.96 -5.51 -11.29
C VAL A 97 -14.22 -6.40 -11.26
N GLY A 98 -14.98 -6.45 -12.37
CA GLY A 98 -16.18 -7.28 -12.49
C GLY A 98 -17.47 -6.48 -12.29
N THR A 99 -18.59 -7.21 -12.20
CA THR A 99 -19.96 -6.65 -12.04
C THR A 99 -20.69 -7.35 -10.90
N GLY A 100 -21.78 -6.72 -10.41
CA GLY A 100 -22.56 -7.27 -9.31
C GLY A 100 -21.74 -7.47 -8.02
N TRP A 101 -21.94 -8.58 -7.31
CA TRP A 101 -21.23 -8.89 -6.07
C TRP A 101 -19.72 -9.05 -6.26
N ARG A 102 -19.29 -9.51 -7.45
CA ARG A 102 -17.86 -9.61 -7.80
C ARG A 102 -17.19 -8.25 -7.80
N ARG A 103 -17.93 -7.18 -8.14
CA ARG A 103 -17.40 -5.82 -8.08
C ARG A 103 -17.05 -5.40 -6.65
N ILE A 104 -17.87 -5.77 -5.68
CA ILE A 104 -17.61 -5.47 -4.26
C ILE A 104 -16.31 -6.13 -3.82
N LEU A 105 -16.18 -7.45 -4.05
CA LEU A 105 -14.95 -8.16 -3.73
C LEU A 105 -13.75 -7.64 -4.53
N GLY A 106 -13.91 -7.41 -5.83
CA GLY A 106 -12.83 -6.87 -6.67
C GLY A 106 -12.39 -5.47 -6.22
N THR A 107 -13.33 -4.61 -5.77
CA THR A 107 -12.96 -3.30 -5.22
C THR A 107 -12.16 -3.45 -3.91
N HIS A 108 -12.49 -4.43 -3.09
CA HIS A 108 -11.73 -4.74 -1.87
C HIS A 108 -10.32 -5.27 -2.17
N LEU A 109 -10.16 -6.05 -3.25
CA LEU A 109 -8.87 -6.59 -3.71
C LEU A 109 -8.02 -5.58 -4.51
N LEU A 110 -8.53 -4.35 -4.70
CA LEU A 110 -7.85 -3.32 -5.47
C LEU A 110 -6.73 -2.71 -4.63
N ASN A 111 -5.51 -3.01 -5.00
CA ASN A 111 -4.28 -2.47 -4.42
C ASN A 111 -3.26 -2.14 -5.51
N ASP A 112 -2.14 -1.56 -5.14
CA ASP A 112 -1.09 -1.12 -6.08
C ASP A 112 -0.62 -2.28 -6.97
N GLU A 113 -0.35 -3.44 -6.39
CA GLU A 113 0.22 -4.62 -7.03
C GLU A 113 -0.79 -5.26 -8.01
N SER A 114 -2.03 -5.47 -7.56
CA SER A 114 -3.07 -6.08 -8.40
C SER A 114 -3.39 -5.23 -9.63
N VAL A 115 -3.35 -3.90 -9.49
CA VAL A 115 -3.54 -2.94 -10.59
C VAL A 115 -2.37 -2.99 -11.56
N VAL A 116 -1.14 -2.97 -11.07
CA VAL A 116 0.07 -3.03 -11.91
C VAL A 116 0.09 -4.32 -12.72
N PHE A 117 -0.14 -5.48 -12.08
CA PHE A 117 -0.19 -6.75 -12.80
C PHE A 117 -1.33 -6.82 -13.82
N ALA A 118 -2.48 -6.20 -13.55
CA ALA A 118 -3.56 -6.12 -14.52
C ALA A 118 -3.20 -5.25 -15.73
N LEU A 119 -2.65 -4.06 -15.49
CA LEU A 119 -2.31 -3.12 -16.56
C LEU A 119 -1.15 -3.60 -17.44
N ASP A 120 -0.28 -4.46 -16.94
CA ASP A 120 0.83 -5.09 -17.68
C ASP A 120 0.36 -6.16 -18.68
N GLN A 121 -0.94 -6.49 -18.72
CA GLN A 121 -1.46 -7.51 -19.64
C GLN A 121 -2.13 -6.89 -20.87
N ASP A 122 -2.02 -7.60 -22.01
CA ASP A 122 -2.49 -7.11 -23.32
C ASP A 122 -4.01 -7.31 -23.54
N THR A 123 -4.60 -8.37 -22.94
CA THR A 123 -6.02 -8.73 -23.17
C THR A 123 -6.84 -8.63 -21.89
N LEU A 124 -8.15 -8.34 -22.01
CA LEU A 124 -9.04 -8.21 -20.87
C LEU A 124 -9.09 -9.47 -20.01
N ASP A 125 -9.07 -10.65 -20.62
CA ASP A 125 -9.09 -11.92 -19.88
C ASP A 125 -7.81 -12.13 -19.08
N ARG A 126 -6.66 -11.75 -19.63
CA ARG A 126 -5.38 -11.80 -18.93
C ARG A 126 -5.31 -10.73 -17.83
N LYS A 127 -5.83 -9.51 -18.09
CA LYS A 127 -5.96 -8.46 -17.07
C LYS A 127 -6.77 -8.94 -15.88
N ARG A 128 -7.93 -9.55 -16.13
CA ARG A 128 -8.77 -10.15 -15.09
C ARG A 128 -8.04 -11.26 -14.35
N ALA A 129 -7.41 -12.18 -15.07
CA ALA A 129 -6.67 -13.28 -14.45
C ALA A 129 -5.55 -12.77 -13.54
N ALA A 130 -4.76 -11.78 -13.98
CA ALA A 130 -3.67 -11.19 -13.20
C ALA A 130 -4.18 -10.45 -11.97
N PHE A 131 -5.21 -9.62 -12.14
CA PHE A 131 -5.85 -8.88 -11.04
C PHE A 131 -6.34 -9.80 -9.93
N TRP A 132 -7.15 -10.80 -10.30
CA TRP A 132 -7.74 -11.70 -9.31
C TRP A 132 -6.70 -12.62 -8.68
N ALA A 133 -5.72 -13.11 -9.44
CA ALA A 133 -4.65 -13.95 -8.90
C ALA A 133 -3.80 -13.17 -7.89
N CYS A 134 -3.40 -11.93 -8.22
CA CYS A 134 -2.61 -11.09 -7.33
C CYS A 134 -3.42 -10.65 -6.11
N GLY A 135 -4.62 -10.09 -6.31
CA GLY A 135 -5.45 -9.59 -5.22
C GLY A 135 -5.85 -10.68 -4.22
N LEU A 136 -6.22 -11.88 -4.68
CA LEU A 136 -6.50 -13.01 -3.78
C LEU A 136 -5.23 -13.52 -3.09
N GLY A 137 -4.10 -13.52 -3.79
CA GLY A 137 -2.82 -13.87 -3.18
C GLY A 137 -2.44 -12.93 -2.05
N ILE A 138 -2.60 -11.62 -2.23
CA ILE A 138 -2.35 -10.60 -1.19
C ILE A 138 -3.35 -10.72 -0.04
N LEU A 139 -4.65 -10.94 -0.33
CA LEU A 139 -5.67 -11.18 0.71
C LEU A 139 -5.32 -12.37 1.61
N LEU A 140 -4.58 -13.36 1.11
CA LEU A 140 -4.11 -14.49 1.91
C LEU A 140 -2.80 -14.19 2.63
N CYS A 141 -1.81 -13.66 1.89
CA CYS A 141 -0.45 -13.51 2.40
C CYS A 141 -0.31 -12.35 3.40
N TRP A 142 -0.93 -11.19 3.11
CA TRP A 142 -0.83 -10.02 3.96
C TRP A 142 -1.44 -10.24 5.36
N PRO A 143 -2.72 -10.67 5.53
CA PRO A 143 -3.26 -10.92 6.85
C PRO A 143 -2.60 -12.10 7.57
N ALA A 144 -2.17 -13.14 6.83
CA ALA A 144 -1.42 -14.24 7.42
C ALA A 144 -0.07 -13.77 7.98
N GLY A 145 0.65 -12.93 7.24
CA GLY A 145 1.87 -12.28 7.72
C GLY A 145 1.59 -11.41 8.94
N ALA A 146 0.58 -10.55 8.88
CA ALA A 146 0.16 -9.70 9.99
C ALA A 146 -0.18 -10.51 11.25
N ALA A 147 -0.88 -11.65 11.10
CA ALA A 147 -1.19 -12.55 12.21
C ALA A 147 0.06 -13.15 12.83
N LEU A 148 0.97 -13.67 12.00
CA LEU A 148 2.24 -14.22 12.48
C LEU A 148 3.09 -13.16 13.18
N GLY A 149 3.14 -11.96 12.63
CA GLY A 149 3.85 -10.83 13.22
C GLY A 149 3.23 -10.35 14.52
N ALA A 150 1.90 -10.23 14.57
CA ALA A 150 1.18 -9.87 15.80
C ALA A 150 1.39 -10.90 16.92
N PHE A 151 1.39 -12.19 16.57
CA PHE A 151 1.72 -13.26 17.53
C PHE A 151 3.18 -13.15 17.98
N ALA A 152 4.14 -13.00 17.08
CA ALA A 152 5.54 -12.85 17.42
C ALA A 152 5.78 -11.63 18.30
N GLY A 153 5.20 -10.46 17.96
CA GLY A 153 5.31 -9.23 18.73
C GLY A 153 4.64 -9.29 20.12
N SER A 154 3.69 -10.23 20.33
CA SER A 154 3.10 -10.45 21.66
C SER A 154 3.92 -11.35 22.59
N VAL A 155 4.88 -12.12 22.03
CA VAL A 155 5.71 -13.10 22.76
C VAL A 155 7.15 -12.59 22.94
N ILE A 156 7.64 -11.77 21.99
CA ILE A 156 9.00 -11.23 22.00
C ILE A 156 9.01 -9.91 22.77
N GLU A 157 9.64 -9.88 23.94
CA GLU A 157 9.71 -8.68 24.78
C GLU A 157 10.61 -7.59 24.19
N ASP A 158 11.65 -7.97 23.45
CA ASP A 158 12.61 -7.04 22.85
C ASP A 158 12.58 -7.16 21.31
N THR A 159 11.72 -6.37 20.70
CA THR A 159 11.59 -6.28 19.23
C THR A 159 12.75 -5.50 18.60
N ASP A 160 13.41 -4.63 19.33
CA ASP A 160 14.53 -3.79 18.84
C ASP A 160 15.76 -4.63 18.59
N ALA A 161 15.97 -5.71 19.38
CA ALA A 161 17.05 -6.67 19.17
C ALA A 161 16.99 -7.35 17.80
N PHE A 162 15.81 -7.38 17.15
CA PHE A 162 15.61 -7.93 15.81
C PHE A 162 15.57 -6.86 14.72
N GLY A 163 15.78 -5.59 15.06
CA GLY A 163 15.76 -4.46 14.11
C GLY A 163 14.38 -4.20 13.49
N LEU A 164 13.31 -4.64 14.16
CA LEU A 164 11.94 -4.43 13.67
C LEU A 164 11.54 -2.96 13.65
N ASP A 165 12.10 -2.15 14.52
CA ASP A 165 12.01 -0.69 14.58
C ASP A 165 12.55 -0.02 13.31
N ALA A 166 13.70 -0.50 12.80
CA ALA A 166 14.30 0.00 11.57
C ALA A 166 13.59 -0.52 10.31
N MET A 167 12.92 -1.67 10.39
CA MET A 167 12.27 -2.30 9.24
C MET A 167 11.10 -1.46 8.73
N PHE A 168 10.32 -0.83 9.62
CA PHE A 168 9.18 0.01 9.27
C PHE A 168 9.56 1.22 8.40
N PRO A 169 10.49 2.11 8.80
CA PRO A 169 10.94 3.20 7.96
C PRO A 169 11.65 2.71 6.68
N ALA A 170 12.36 1.58 6.75
CA ALA A 170 13.03 0.99 5.59
C ALA A 170 12.03 0.53 4.52
N VAL A 171 10.93 -0.12 4.91
CA VAL A 171 9.86 -0.53 3.99
C VAL A 171 9.20 0.68 3.34
N LEU A 172 8.85 1.71 4.12
CA LEU A 172 8.28 2.94 3.58
C LEU A 172 9.23 3.61 2.58
N LEU A 173 10.52 3.69 2.89
CA LEU A 173 11.53 4.22 1.97
C LEU A 173 11.64 3.37 0.71
N ALA A 174 11.64 2.05 0.82
CA ALA A 174 11.71 1.15 -0.34
C ALA A 174 10.50 1.35 -1.28
N LEU A 175 9.30 1.55 -0.73
CA LEU A 175 8.08 1.80 -1.51
C LEU A 175 8.13 3.13 -2.27
N ILE A 176 8.65 4.20 -1.66
CA ILE A 176 8.69 5.52 -2.30
C ILE A 176 9.93 5.73 -3.16
N PHE A 177 10.99 4.95 -2.97
CA PHE A 177 12.28 5.15 -3.63
C PHE A 177 12.20 5.17 -5.17
N PRO A 178 11.43 4.31 -5.85
CA PRO A 178 11.26 4.39 -7.30
C PRO A 178 10.63 5.71 -7.75
N ALA A 179 9.65 6.23 -7.01
CA ALA A 179 8.98 7.49 -7.32
C ALA A 179 9.91 8.71 -7.14
N LEU A 180 10.86 8.64 -6.20
CA LEU A 180 11.84 9.71 -5.96
C LEU A 180 12.88 9.87 -7.09
N ARG A 181 12.94 8.95 -8.05
CA ARG A 181 13.77 9.09 -9.25
C ARG A 181 13.29 10.22 -10.14
N GLU A 182 12.00 10.51 -10.15
CA GLU A 182 11.44 11.66 -10.85
C GLU A 182 11.73 12.95 -10.09
N ARG A 183 12.35 13.94 -10.74
CA ARG A 183 12.76 15.20 -10.12
C ARG A 183 11.61 15.99 -9.50
N ARG A 184 10.43 15.96 -10.10
CA ARG A 184 9.22 16.63 -9.59
C ARG A 184 8.74 16.01 -8.30
N THR A 185 8.52 14.70 -8.34
CA THR A 185 8.08 13.91 -7.18
C THR A 185 9.08 14.06 -6.02
N ARG A 186 10.38 14.00 -6.31
CA ARG A 186 11.41 14.20 -5.30
C ARG A 186 11.34 15.57 -4.66
N ARG A 187 11.16 16.66 -5.44
CA ARG A 187 11.02 18.00 -4.90
C ARG A 187 9.77 18.15 -4.03
N ALA A 188 8.63 17.63 -4.50
CA ALA A 188 7.40 17.62 -3.73
C ALA A 188 7.56 16.84 -2.42
N ALA A 189 8.17 15.66 -2.46
CA ALA A 189 8.45 14.86 -1.28
C ALA A 189 9.38 15.55 -0.29
N LEU A 190 10.46 16.19 -0.77
CA LEU A 190 11.39 16.92 0.08
C LEU A 190 10.72 18.14 0.76
N VAL A 191 9.92 18.91 0.02
CA VAL A 191 9.19 20.05 0.62
C VAL A 191 8.17 19.54 1.63
N GLY A 192 7.41 18.50 1.29
CA GLY A 192 6.48 17.89 2.24
C GLY A 192 7.17 17.38 3.50
N ALA A 193 8.32 16.72 3.36
CA ALA A 193 9.11 16.22 4.49
C ALA A 193 9.63 17.36 5.37
N VAL A 194 10.20 18.42 4.76
CA VAL A 194 10.68 19.60 5.50
C VAL A 194 9.54 20.26 6.27
N VAL A 195 8.38 20.45 5.63
CA VAL A 195 7.19 21.04 6.30
C VAL A 195 6.73 20.16 7.46
N ALA A 196 6.67 18.84 7.27
CA ALA A 196 6.27 17.91 8.32
C ALA A 196 7.23 17.95 9.51
N VAL A 197 8.54 17.85 9.25
CA VAL A 197 9.57 17.90 10.30
C VAL A 197 9.55 19.23 11.05
N ALA A 198 9.44 20.35 10.32
CA ALA A 198 9.37 21.69 10.95
C ALA A 198 8.10 21.87 11.79
N ALA A 199 6.99 21.23 11.42
CA ALA A 199 5.72 21.32 12.14
C ALA A 199 5.65 20.38 13.36
N THR A 200 6.47 19.33 13.41
CA THR A 200 6.44 18.29 14.46
C THR A 200 6.55 18.85 15.89
N PRO A 201 7.41 19.82 16.23
CA PRO A 201 7.50 20.33 17.60
C PRO A 201 6.29 21.19 18.03
N PHE A 202 5.46 21.64 17.08
CA PHE A 202 4.37 22.59 17.36
C PHE A 202 2.97 21.98 17.28
N LEU A 203 2.83 20.78 16.70
CA LEU A 203 1.54 20.18 16.38
C LEU A 203 1.39 18.78 16.95
N PRO A 204 0.17 18.36 17.27
CA PRO A 204 -0.11 16.99 17.71
C PRO A 204 0.35 15.97 16.67
N ALA A 205 0.81 14.81 17.15
CA ALA A 205 1.27 13.72 16.31
C ALA A 205 0.23 13.35 15.22
N GLY A 206 0.69 13.10 14.01
CA GLY A 206 -0.12 12.85 12.82
C GLY A 206 -0.53 14.08 12.01
N VAL A 207 -0.72 15.25 12.64
CA VAL A 207 -1.01 16.50 11.90
C VAL A 207 0.14 16.93 11.00
N PRO A 208 1.42 16.85 11.41
CA PRO A 208 2.55 17.13 10.53
C PRO A 208 2.57 16.26 9.26
N VAL A 209 2.13 14.98 9.36
CA VAL A 209 2.01 14.10 8.20
C VAL A 209 0.97 14.61 7.20
N LEU A 210 -0.16 15.11 7.67
CA LEU A 210 -1.16 15.74 6.81
C LEU A 210 -0.64 17.01 6.15
N LEU A 211 0.13 17.83 6.88
CA LEU A 211 0.75 19.04 6.34
C LEU A 211 1.80 18.76 5.26
N SER A 212 2.40 17.57 5.26
CA SER A 212 3.34 17.18 4.20
C SER A 212 2.73 17.25 2.79
N LEU A 213 1.39 17.20 2.68
CA LEU A 213 0.66 17.36 1.42
C LEU A 213 0.85 18.71 0.75
N VAL A 214 1.29 19.73 1.47
CA VAL A 214 1.67 21.03 0.87
C VAL A 214 2.72 20.83 -0.23
N GLY A 215 3.57 19.81 -0.09
CA GLY A 215 4.51 19.41 -1.14
C GLY A 215 3.84 19.09 -2.49
N LEU A 216 2.60 18.59 -2.49
CA LEU A 216 1.85 18.31 -3.72
C LEU A 216 1.54 19.58 -4.52
N LEU A 217 1.40 20.73 -3.89
CA LEU A 217 1.17 22.00 -4.58
C LEU A 217 2.27 22.31 -5.60
N LEU A 218 3.49 21.84 -5.35
CA LEU A 218 4.61 21.93 -6.30
C LEU A 218 4.48 20.92 -7.46
N GLY A 219 3.77 19.83 -7.26
CA GLY A 219 3.52 18.81 -8.28
C GLY A 219 2.46 19.22 -9.30
N PHE A 220 1.49 20.07 -8.93
CA PHE A 220 0.39 20.49 -9.79
C PHE A 220 0.73 21.59 -10.80
N GLY A 221 1.96 22.14 -10.82
CA GLY A 221 2.39 23.11 -11.83
C GLY A 221 2.33 22.55 -13.25
N ARG A 222 1.51 23.17 -14.11
CA ARG A 222 1.21 22.94 -15.52
C ARG A 222 2.05 21.85 -16.20
N ARG A 223 1.42 20.73 -16.57
CA ARG A 223 1.86 19.93 -17.71
C ARG A 223 1.83 20.84 -18.94
N ARG A 224 2.97 21.31 -19.42
CA ARG A 224 3.10 21.72 -20.81
C ARG A 224 2.88 20.45 -21.64
N GLN A 225 1.72 20.35 -22.27
CA GLN A 225 1.51 19.43 -23.35
C GLN A 225 2.55 19.79 -24.42
N THR A 226 3.57 18.97 -24.54
CA THR A 226 4.42 18.98 -25.73
C THR A 226 3.52 18.43 -26.83
N LYS A 227 2.90 19.33 -27.62
CA LYS A 227 2.31 18.99 -28.90
C LYS A 227 3.42 18.31 -29.70
N GLN A 228 3.35 17.00 -29.89
CA GLN A 228 4.02 16.36 -31.01
C GLN A 228 3.35 16.92 -32.27
N VAL A 229 4.05 17.82 -32.91
CA VAL A 229 3.76 18.23 -34.29
C VAL A 229 4.12 17.02 -35.11
N ALA A 230 3.10 16.32 -35.60
CA ALA A 230 3.23 15.36 -36.66
C ALA A 230 3.62 16.16 -37.94
N SER A 231 4.80 15.93 -38.43
CA SER A 231 5.25 16.24 -39.78
C SER A 231 5.40 14.96 -40.57
#